data_e0d74755f7bda40a37856fb803302ba3
#
_entry.id   e0d74755f7bda40a37856fb803302ba3
#
_cell.length_a   1.000
_cell.length_b   1.000
_cell.length_c   1.000
_cell.angle_alpha   90.00
_cell.angle_beta   90.00
_cell.angle_gamma   90.00
#
_symmetry.space_group_name_H-M   'P 1'
#
loop_
_entity.id
_entity.type
_entity.pdbx_description
1 polymer ?
#
loop_
_entity_poly.entity_id
_entity_poly.type
_entity_poly.pdbx_seq_one_letter_code
_entity_poly.pdbx_strand_id
1 'polypeptide(L)'
;MIKKCIILSIIFSITFSCGDNLGSVKQNKETKFYLIRHAEKDRSNPENKNPDLTKKGIERANHWASYFDSIPLNSIYTTNFNRTKGTIRPVSESKEIIPKIYSPNKLDFNQFIKSNNGKSVLISGHSNTTPYMVNKIIGEKKFSDMLDSDNKSLFIIKIVNSKSTVEVRSVDLE
;
A
#
# COMPACT_ATOMS: atom_id res chain seq x y z
N MET A 1 63.11 -57.70 31.98
CA MET A 1 62.82 -56.24 32.15
C MET A 1 62.30 -55.71 30.83
N ILE A 2 61.00 -55.52 30.71
CA ILE A 2 60.33 -55.10 29.49
C ILE A 2 60.07 -53.60 29.58
N LYS A 3 60.76 -52.80 28.71
CA LYS A 3 60.56 -51.35 28.61
C LYS A 3 59.29 -51.10 27.81
N LYS A 4 58.23 -50.49 28.43
CA LYS A 4 57.04 -50.03 27.77
C LYS A 4 57.38 -48.68 27.11
N CYS A 5 57.31 -48.62 25.75
CA CYS A 5 57.27 -47.37 25.01
C CYS A 5 55.82 -46.84 25.00
N ILE A 6 55.63 -45.68 25.56
CA ILE A 6 54.38 -44.91 25.50
C ILE A 6 54.45 -44.02 24.25
N ILE A 7 53.67 -44.35 23.23
CA ILE A 7 53.49 -43.50 22.05
C ILE A 7 52.41 -42.47 22.34
N LEU A 8 52.82 -41.20 22.48
CA LEU A 8 51.92 -40.05 22.67
C LEU A 8 51.36 -39.63 21.31
N SER A 9 50.14 -39.99 21.04
CA SER A 9 49.45 -39.58 19.79
C SER A 9 48.89 -38.18 19.96
N ILE A 10 49.53 -37.18 19.30
CA ILE A 10 49.02 -35.82 19.25
C ILE A 10 47.95 -35.74 18.15
N ILE A 11 46.67 -35.65 18.59
CA ILE A 11 45.57 -35.39 17.69
C ILE A 11 45.54 -33.88 17.39
N PHE A 12 45.93 -33.51 16.20
CA PHE A 12 45.84 -32.14 15.68
C PHE A 12 44.42 -31.90 15.18
N SER A 13 43.59 -31.30 16.00
CA SER A 13 42.23 -30.89 15.63
C SER A 13 42.27 -29.66 14.72
N ILE A 14 42.10 -29.85 13.41
CA ILE A 14 41.91 -28.75 12.45
C ILE A 14 40.46 -28.28 12.58
N THR A 15 40.23 -27.18 13.29
CA THR A 15 38.92 -26.48 13.25
C THR A 15 38.82 -25.71 11.94
N PHE A 16 38.07 -26.29 11.01
CA PHE A 16 37.66 -25.61 9.78
C PHE A 16 36.61 -24.57 10.18
N SER A 17 37.03 -23.33 10.41
CA SER A 17 36.12 -22.20 10.56
C SER A 17 35.58 -21.84 9.19
N CYS A 18 34.45 -22.43 8.80
CA CYS A 18 33.65 -21.95 7.68
C CYS A 18 33.04 -20.61 8.09
N GLY A 19 33.69 -19.52 7.72
CA GLY A 19 33.09 -18.21 7.78
C GLY A 19 32.01 -18.10 6.69
N ASP A 20 30.78 -18.45 7.01
CA ASP A 20 29.62 -18.17 6.16
C ASP A 20 29.42 -16.66 6.10
N ASN A 21 30.07 -16.01 5.14
CA ASN A 21 29.67 -14.72 4.63
C ASN A 21 28.33 -14.90 3.91
N LEU A 22 27.26 -15.10 4.68
CA LEU A 22 25.90 -14.90 4.23
C LEU A 22 25.75 -13.41 3.91
N GLY A 23 26.18 -13.04 2.71
CA GLY A 23 25.84 -11.74 2.14
C GLY A 23 24.33 -11.59 2.30
N SER A 24 23.91 -10.67 3.16
CA SER A 24 22.49 -10.37 3.34
C SER A 24 21.96 -10.01 1.95
N VAL A 25 21.24 -10.94 1.32
CA VAL A 25 20.46 -10.64 0.12
C VAL A 25 19.50 -9.56 0.55
N LYS A 26 19.79 -8.31 0.17
CA LYS A 26 18.92 -7.16 0.41
C LYS A 26 17.63 -7.49 -0.31
N GLN A 27 16.69 -8.09 0.42
CA GLN A 27 15.38 -8.44 -0.12
C GLN A 27 14.74 -7.14 -0.58
N ASN A 28 14.66 -6.96 -1.90
CA ASN A 28 14.06 -5.78 -2.51
C ASN A 28 12.59 -5.70 -2.10
N LYS A 29 12.31 -4.93 -1.05
CA LYS A 29 10.95 -4.74 -0.56
C LYS A 29 10.16 -3.92 -1.57
N GLU A 30 9.21 -4.59 -2.25
CA GLU A 30 8.25 -3.90 -3.10
C GLU A 30 7.28 -3.10 -2.24
N THR A 31 7.09 -1.82 -2.57
CA THR A 31 6.05 -0.97 -1.99
C THR A 31 4.90 -0.84 -2.98
N LYS A 32 3.66 -1.04 -2.54
CA LYS A 32 2.47 -0.87 -3.37
C LYS A 32 1.55 0.19 -2.80
N PHE A 33 1.16 1.13 -3.64
CA PHE A 33 0.09 2.07 -3.33
C PHE A 33 -1.09 1.81 -4.25
N TYR A 34 -2.25 1.61 -3.66
CA TYR A 34 -3.55 1.48 -4.33
C TYR A 34 -4.33 2.75 -4.04
N LEU A 35 -4.61 3.55 -5.07
CA LEU A 35 -5.32 4.80 -4.90
C LEU A 35 -6.66 4.74 -5.63
N ILE A 36 -7.73 5.06 -4.90
CA ILE A 36 -9.09 5.11 -5.41
C ILE A 36 -9.73 6.46 -5.09
N ARG A 37 -10.65 6.88 -5.92
CA ARG A 37 -11.57 7.97 -5.59
C ARG A 37 -12.69 7.45 -4.69
N HIS A 38 -13.28 8.32 -3.87
CA HIS A 38 -14.51 7.98 -3.16
C HIS A 38 -15.60 7.47 -4.12
N ALA A 39 -16.41 6.55 -3.67
CA ALA A 39 -17.57 6.03 -4.38
C ALA A 39 -18.65 7.12 -4.61
N GLU A 40 -19.74 6.77 -5.27
CA GLU A 40 -20.82 7.67 -5.65
C GLU A 40 -21.43 8.34 -4.42
N LYS A 41 -21.24 9.67 -4.31
CA LYS A 41 -21.75 10.50 -3.22
C LYS A 41 -23.16 11.01 -3.51
N ASP A 42 -23.93 11.24 -2.46
CA ASP A 42 -25.23 11.89 -2.54
C ASP A 42 -25.08 13.35 -3.02
N ARG A 43 -25.88 13.74 -4.00
CA ARG A 43 -25.93 15.08 -4.60
C ARG A 43 -27.31 15.73 -4.50
N SER A 44 -28.22 15.13 -3.73
CA SER A 44 -29.59 15.62 -3.58
C SER A 44 -29.65 17.00 -2.92
N ASN A 45 -28.70 17.31 -2.05
CA ASN A 45 -28.55 18.61 -1.43
C ASN A 45 -27.21 19.26 -1.82
N PRO A 46 -27.20 20.26 -2.73
CA PRO A 46 -25.97 20.93 -3.19
C PRO A 46 -25.28 21.74 -2.09
N GLU A 47 -26.01 22.14 -1.03
CA GLU A 47 -25.43 22.87 0.11
C GLU A 47 -24.66 21.96 1.07
N ASN A 48 -24.90 20.65 1.00
CA ASN A 48 -24.15 19.69 1.81
C ASN A 48 -22.72 19.53 1.29
N LYS A 49 -21.75 20.12 1.95
CA LYS A 49 -20.32 20.03 1.57
C LYS A 49 -19.66 18.71 1.95
N ASN A 50 -20.32 17.91 2.80
CA ASN A 50 -19.81 16.61 3.25
C ASN A 50 -20.85 15.48 3.13
N PRO A 51 -21.37 15.22 1.91
CA PRO A 51 -22.38 14.20 1.70
C PRO A 51 -21.86 12.78 1.94
N ASP A 52 -22.80 11.92 2.31
CA ASP A 52 -22.60 10.48 2.40
C ASP A 52 -22.59 9.83 1.01
N LEU A 53 -22.43 8.51 0.98
CA LEU A 53 -22.56 7.70 -0.23
C LEU A 53 -24.04 7.48 -0.58
N THR A 54 -24.33 7.40 -1.87
CA THR A 54 -25.58 6.85 -2.38
C THR A 54 -25.66 5.34 -2.15
N LYS A 55 -26.83 4.73 -2.39
CA LYS A 55 -26.97 3.27 -2.41
C LYS A 55 -25.95 2.61 -3.34
N LYS A 56 -25.78 3.13 -4.57
CA LYS A 56 -24.76 2.68 -5.53
C LYS A 56 -23.33 2.86 -5.00
N GLY A 57 -23.08 3.95 -4.28
CA GLY A 57 -21.78 4.18 -3.62
C GLY A 57 -21.49 3.18 -2.52
N ILE A 58 -22.50 2.75 -1.76
CA ILE A 58 -22.37 1.68 -0.76
C ILE A 58 -22.09 0.33 -1.44
N GLU A 59 -22.78 0.02 -2.54
CA GLU A 59 -22.51 -1.18 -3.36
C GLU A 59 -21.07 -1.19 -3.85
N ARG A 60 -20.56 -0.06 -4.38
CA ARG A 60 -19.17 0.08 -4.80
C ARG A 60 -18.19 -0.06 -3.63
N ALA A 61 -18.49 0.46 -2.46
CA ALA A 61 -17.64 0.30 -1.28
C ALA A 61 -17.51 -1.18 -0.87
N ASN A 62 -18.61 -1.94 -0.94
CA ASN A 62 -18.60 -3.38 -0.71
C ASN A 62 -17.84 -4.14 -1.79
N HIS A 63 -18.00 -3.72 -3.06
CA HIS A 63 -17.23 -4.30 -4.17
C HIS A 63 -15.71 -4.07 -3.99
N TRP A 64 -15.28 -2.91 -3.50
CA TRP A 64 -13.88 -2.69 -3.12
C TRP A 64 -13.42 -3.66 -2.04
N ALA A 65 -14.27 -3.98 -1.05
CA ALA A 65 -13.91 -4.98 -0.04
C ALA A 65 -13.65 -6.36 -0.66
N SER A 66 -14.52 -6.79 -1.57
CA SER A 66 -14.33 -8.05 -2.32
C SER A 66 -13.06 -8.01 -3.19
N TYR A 67 -12.81 -6.89 -3.90
CA TYR A 67 -11.60 -6.73 -4.71
C TYR A 67 -10.31 -6.84 -3.90
N PHE A 68 -10.28 -6.25 -2.70
CA PHE A 68 -9.11 -6.28 -1.83
C PHE A 68 -9.03 -7.51 -0.94
N ASP A 69 -10.00 -8.44 -0.99
CA ASP A 69 -10.05 -9.58 -0.09
C ASP A 69 -8.78 -10.44 -0.11
N SER A 70 -8.29 -10.80 -1.27
CA SER A 70 -7.04 -11.57 -1.42
C SER A 70 -5.76 -10.71 -1.40
N ILE A 71 -5.88 -9.38 -1.37
CA ILE A 71 -4.74 -8.47 -1.41
C ILE A 71 -4.32 -8.11 0.03
N PRO A 72 -3.10 -8.45 0.46
CA PRO A 72 -2.64 -8.04 1.78
C PRO A 72 -2.42 -6.53 1.84
N LEU A 73 -3.08 -5.88 2.80
CA LEU A 73 -2.90 -4.46 3.09
C LEU A 73 -2.20 -4.29 4.45
N ASN A 74 -1.29 -3.31 4.55
CA ASN A 74 -0.62 -2.96 5.79
C ASN A 74 -1.16 -1.67 6.41
N SER A 75 -1.76 -0.80 5.60
CA SER A 75 -2.37 0.43 6.08
C SER A 75 -3.39 0.97 5.09
N ILE A 76 -4.36 1.70 5.61
CA ILE A 76 -5.41 2.39 4.86
C ILE A 76 -5.36 3.87 5.23
N TYR A 77 -5.42 4.74 4.23
CA TYR A 77 -5.48 6.20 4.39
C TYR A 77 -6.74 6.75 3.73
N THR A 78 -7.33 7.76 4.37
CA THR A 78 -8.53 8.42 3.87
C THR A 78 -8.52 9.90 4.23
N THR A 79 -9.15 10.74 3.44
CA THR A 79 -9.42 12.14 3.84
C THR A 79 -10.56 12.19 4.85
N ASN A 80 -10.69 13.29 5.59
CA ASN A 80 -11.73 13.44 6.62
C ASN A 80 -13.09 13.86 6.03
N PHE A 81 -13.61 13.08 5.06
CA PHE A 81 -14.94 13.27 4.48
C PHE A 81 -15.76 12.00 4.59
N ASN A 82 -17.09 12.14 4.77
CA ASN A 82 -17.98 10.99 4.89
C ASN A 82 -17.87 10.06 3.70
N ARG A 83 -17.88 10.58 2.48
CA ARG A 83 -17.78 9.80 1.24
C ARG A 83 -16.48 9.00 1.12
N THR A 84 -15.31 9.56 1.50
CA THR A 84 -14.04 8.82 1.43
C THR A 84 -13.92 7.78 2.54
N LYS A 85 -14.36 8.11 3.77
CA LYS A 85 -14.44 7.16 4.89
C LYS A 85 -15.43 6.04 4.59
N GLY A 86 -16.61 6.38 4.07
CA GLY A 86 -17.63 5.39 3.67
C GLY A 86 -17.13 4.42 2.60
N THR A 87 -16.33 4.92 1.63
CA THR A 87 -15.78 4.08 0.55
C THR A 87 -14.84 2.99 1.06
N ILE A 88 -13.99 3.31 2.04
CA ILE A 88 -12.99 2.34 2.53
C ILE A 88 -13.46 1.58 3.77
N ARG A 89 -14.60 1.93 4.36
CA ARG A 89 -15.09 1.29 5.58
C ARG A 89 -15.21 -0.23 5.46
N PRO A 90 -15.87 -0.81 4.43
CA PRO A 90 -15.96 -2.27 4.32
C PRO A 90 -14.58 -2.96 4.18
N VAL A 91 -13.64 -2.34 3.46
CA VAL A 91 -12.25 -2.85 3.37
C VAL A 91 -11.56 -2.78 4.73
N SER A 92 -11.71 -1.67 5.45
CA SER A 92 -11.14 -1.45 6.78
C SER A 92 -11.63 -2.49 7.79
N GLU A 93 -12.93 -2.77 7.78
CA GLU A 93 -13.58 -3.75 8.63
C GLU A 93 -13.11 -5.17 8.30
N SER A 94 -13.11 -5.57 7.01
CA SER A 94 -12.68 -6.92 6.59
C SER A 94 -11.20 -7.19 6.83
N LYS A 95 -10.35 -6.15 6.80
CA LYS A 95 -8.90 -6.26 7.04
C LYS A 95 -8.49 -5.97 8.49
N GLU A 96 -9.41 -5.55 9.34
CA GLU A 96 -9.15 -5.13 10.73
C GLU A 96 -8.09 -4.01 10.82
N ILE A 97 -8.08 -3.10 9.82
CA ILE A 97 -7.11 -2.00 9.75
C ILE A 97 -7.82 -0.68 10.03
N ILE A 98 -7.42 0.03 11.08
CA ILE A 98 -7.94 1.37 11.39
C ILE A 98 -7.40 2.39 10.38
N PRO A 99 -8.26 3.08 9.62
CA PRO A 99 -7.82 4.06 8.63
C PRO A 99 -7.18 5.28 9.26
N LYS A 100 -6.09 5.75 8.66
CA LYS A 100 -5.40 6.98 9.03
C LYS A 100 -5.92 8.14 8.22
N ILE A 101 -6.28 9.24 8.91
CA ILE A 101 -6.71 10.46 8.23
C ILE A 101 -5.49 11.19 7.69
N TYR A 102 -5.56 11.63 6.43
CA TYR A 102 -4.52 12.47 5.81
C TYR A 102 -5.11 13.71 5.14
N SER A 103 -4.26 14.71 4.94
CA SER A 103 -4.58 15.91 4.15
C SER A 103 -3.61 16.00 2.98
N PRO A 104 -4.08 15.89 1.71
CA PRO A 104 -3.20 15.88 0.54
C PRO A 104 -2.27 17.09 0.44
N ASN A 105 -2.78 18.28 0.82
CA ASN A 105 -2.04 19.54 0.73
C ASN A 105 -1.01 19.76 1.87
N LYS A 106 -1.06 18.91 2.92
CA LYS A 106 -0.17 19.00 4.09
C LYS A 106 0.77 17.80 4.20
N LEU A 107 0.71 16.88 3.22
CA LEU A 107 1.49 15.65 3.25
C LEU A 107 2.92 15.90 2.77
N ASP A 108 3.90 15.57 3.59
CA ASP A 108 5.28 15.38 3.13
C ASP A 108 5.37 14.04 2.38
N PHE A 109 5.42 14.09 1.06
CA PHE A 109 5.43 12.90 0.21
C PHE A 109 6.69 12.07 0.36
N ASN A 110 7.84 12.67 0.62
CA ASN A 110 9.10 11.94 0.82
C ASN A 110 9.01 11.11 2.09
N GLN A 111 8.56 11.73 3.19
CA GLN A 111 8.36 11.03 4.45
C GLN A 111 7.25 9.99 4.35
N PHE A 112 6.17 10.29 3.62
CA PHE A 112 5.06 9.35 3.41
C PHE A 112 5.51 8.08 2.67
N ILE A 113 6.25 8.23 1.56
CA ILE A 113 6.79 7.08 0.81
C ILE A 113 7.77 6.29 1.68
N LYS A 114 8.67 6.97 2.39
CA LYS A 114 9.66 6.34 3.27
C LYS A 114 9.00 5.53 4.40
N SER A 115 7.99 6.07 5.06
CA SER A 115 7.29 5.41 6.18
C SER A 115 6.42 4.22 5.74
N ASN A 116 6.11 4.13 4.45
CA ASN A 116 5.38 3.03 3.84
C ASN A 116 6.26 2.09 3.00
N ASN A 117 7.58 2.21 3.08
CA ASN A 117 8.50 1.35 2.34
C ASN A 117 8.28 -0.14 2.66
N GLY A 118 8.15 -0.97 1.63
CA GLY A 118 7.88 -2.40 1.71
C GLY A 118 6.46 -2.75 2.15
N LYS A 119 5.51 -1.81 2.07
CA LYS A 119 4.10 -2.00 2.47
C LYS A 119 3.16 -1.93 1.27
N SER A 120 2.01 -2.58 1.43
CA SER A 120 0.83 -2.41 0.57
C SER A 120 -0.16 -1.46 1.25
N VAL A 121 -0.50 -0.38 0.59
CA VAL A 121 -1.24 0.76 1.16
C VAL A 121 -2.44 1.11 0.30
N LEU A 122 -3.64 1.15 0.88
CA LEU A 122 -4.84 1.66 0.23
C LEU A 122 -5.06 3.13 0.61
N ILE A 123 -5.39 3.98 -0.37
CA ILE A 123 -5.62 5.41 -0.20
C ILE A 123 -6.92 5.81 -0.88
N SER A 124 -7.87 6.35 -0.12
CA SER A 124 -9.10 6.93 -0.67
C SER A 124 -9.02 8.46 -0.70
N GLY A 125 -9.25 9.03 -1.88
CA GLY A 125 -9.20 10.46 -2.15
C GLY A 125 -10.39 10.98 -2.97
N HIS A 126 -10.15 12.04 -3.73
CA HIS A 126 -11.15 12.72 -4.56
C HIS A 126 -10.69 12.79 -6.03
N SER A 127 -11.56 13.26 -6.92
CA SER A 127 -11.25 13.34 -8.36
C SER A 127 -9.98 14.12 -8.67
N ASN A 128 -9.65 15.14 -7.89
CA ASN A 128 -8.45 15.94 -8.05
C ASN A 128 -7.27 15.43 -7.18
N THR A 129 -7.53 14.98 -5.96
CA THR A 129 -6.44 14.60 -5.03
C THR A 129 -5.89 13.21 -5.28
N THR A 130 -6.67 12.28 -5.83
CA THR A 130 -6.19 10.95 -6.19
C THR A 130 -5.11 11.02 -7.27
N PRO A 131 -5.33 11.60 -8.47
CA PRO A 131 -4.27 11.72 -9.47
C PRO A 131 -3.15 12.66 -9.02
N TYR A 132 -3.42 13.70 -8.23
CA TYR A 132 -2.38 14.53 -7.62
C TYR A 132 -1.40 13.69 -6.77
N MET A 133 -1.92 12.83 -5.91
CA MET A 133 -1.07 11.94 -5.10
C MET A 133 -0.30 10.94 -5.98
N VAL A 134 -0.94 10.36 -6.99
CA VAL A 134 -0.24 9.49 -7.96
C VAL A 134 0.96 10.22 -8.55
N ASN A 135 0.75 11.41 -9.11
CA ASN A 135 1.80 12.23 -9.71
C ASN A 135 2.94 12.54 -8.73
N LYS A 136 2.61 12.85 -7.47
CA LYS A 136 3.61 13.11 -6.42
C LYS A 136 4.42 11.86 -6.05
N ILE A 137 3.78 10.71 -5.99
CA ILE A 137 4.46 9.44 -5.64
C ILE A 137 5.38 8.98 -6.78
N ILE A 138 4.95 9.13 -8.04
CA ILE A 138 5.78 8.73 -9.20
C ILE A 138 6.82 9.79 -9.60
N GLY A 139 6.73 11.02 -9.06
CA GLY A 139 7.62 12.13 -9.39
C GLY A 139 7.39 12.76 -10.76
N GLU A 140 6.24 12.51 -11.39
CA GLU A 140 5.90 12.97 -12.74
C GLU A 140 4.47 13.50 -12.81
N LYS A 141 4.23 14.61 -13.52
CA LYS A 141 2.87 15.14 -13.79
C LYS A 141 2.24 14.38 -14.96
N LYS A 142 1.74 13.18 -14.72
CA LYS A 142 1.21 12.26 -15.75
C LYS A 142 -0.32 12.27 -15.84
N PHE A 143 -1.01 12.44 -14.73
CA PHE A 143 -2.47 12.32 -14.66
C PHE A 143 -3.11 13.67 -14.33
N SER A 144 -4.15 14.04 -15.08
CA SER A 144 -5.06 15.15 -14.77
C SER A 144 -6.17 14.70 -13.83
N ASP A 145 -7.02 15.65 -13.42
CA ASP A 145 -8.18 15.36 -12.59
C ASP A 145 -9.09 14.32 -13.26
N MET A 146 -9.66 13.43 -12.46
CA MET A 146 -10.60 12.39 -12.92
C MET A 146 -11.93 13.02 -13.30
N LEU A 147 -12.60 12.43 -14.30
CA LEU A 147 -13.98 12.77 -14.61
C LEU A 147 -14.88 12.58 -13.39
N ASP A 148 -15.91 13.42 -13.27
CA ASP A 148 -16.82 13.35 -12.13
C ASP A 148 -17.65 12.05 -12.09
N SER A 149 -17.82 11.40 -13.24
CA SER A 149 -18.44 10.09 -13.38
C SER A 149 -17.51 8.91 -13.06
N ASP A 150 -16.20 9.14 -12.90
CA ASP A 150 -15.22 8.08 -12.68
C ASP A 150 -15.08 7.77 -11.18
N ASN A 151 -15.76 6.73 -10.73
CA ASN A 151 -15.65 6.16 -9.37
C ASN A 151 -15.05 4.74 -9.39
N LYS A 152 -14.59 4.25 -10.56
CA LYS A 152 -14.15 2.89 -10.78
C LYS A 152 -12.65 2.74 -11.05
N SER A 153 -11.95 3.82 -11.35
CA SER A 153 -10.51 3.77 -11.58
C SER A 153 -9.73 3.47 -10.32
N LEU A 154 -8.83 2.49 -10.44
CA LEU A 154 -7.83 2.10 -9.45
C LEU A 154 -6.44 2.38 -10.00
N PHE A 155 -5.71 3.28 -9.36
CA PHE A 155 -4.29 3.48 -9.64
C PHE A 155 -3.45 2.55 -8.77
N ILE A 156 -2.57 1.77 -9.39
CA ILE A 156 -1.65 0.85 -8.71
C ILE A 156 -0.23 1.32 -8.96
N ILE A 157 0.44 1.82 -7.93
CA ILE A 157 1.84 2.20 -8.02
C ILE A 157 2.67 1.11 -7.34
N LYS A 158 3.72 0.65 -8.03
CA LYS A 158 4.73 -0.24 -7.47
C LYS A 158 6.06 0.50 -7.43
N ILE A 159 6.74 0.44 -6.29
CA ILE A 159 8.08 0.98 -6.10
C ILE A 159 9.01 -0.16 -5.74
N VAL A 160 10.02 -0.38 -6.58
CA VAL A 160 11.10 -1.37 -6.37
C VAL A 160 12.43 -0.68 -6.66
N ASN A 161 13.38 -0.73 -5.76
CA ASN A 161 14.69 -0.09 -5.91
C ASN A 161 14.60 1.39 -6.32
N SER A 162 13.70 2.14 -5.68
CA SER A 162 13.43 3.57 -5.96
C SER A 162 12.90 3.86 -7.37
N LYS A 163 12.56 2.85 -8.16
CA LYS A 163 11.87 3.02 -9.44
C LYS A 163 10.38 2.79 -9.26
N SER A 164 9.57 3.76 -9.68
CA SER A 164 8.12 3.67 -9.65
C SER A 164 7.55 3.28 -11.01
N THR A 165 6.55 2.42 -11.00
CA THR A 165 5.66 2.13 -12.13
C THR A 165 4.22 2.38 -11.71
N VAL A 166 3.36 2.77 -12.65
CA VAL A 166 1.94 2.98 -12.39
C VAL A 166 1.10 2.28 -13.45
N GLU A 167 0.09 1.58 -12.99
CA GLU A 167 -0.97 0.94 -13.77
C GLU A 167 -2.31 1.54 -13.36
N VAL A 168 -3.23 1.73 -14.32
CA VAL A 168 -4.62 2.14 -14.05
C VAL A 168 -5.54 1.02 -14.50
N ARG A 169 -6.40 0.56 -13.60
CA ARG A 169 -7.42 -0.45 -13.85
C ARG A 169 -8.81 0.15 -13.73
N SER A 170 -9.74 -0.31 -14.55
CA SER A 170 -11.17 -0.12 -14.35
C SER A 170 -11.72 -1.29 -13.53
N VAL A 171 -12.36 -1.00 -12.41
CA VAL A 171 -13.01 -1.99 -11.55
C VAL A 171 -14.50 -1.70 -11.56
N ASP A 172 -15.19 -2.35 -12.49
CA ASP A 172 -16.63 -2.17 -12.66
C ASP A 172 -17.42 -2.94 -11.60
N LEU A 173 -18.63 -2.49 -11.29
CA LEU A 173 -19.59 -3.27 -10.49
C LEU A 173 -20.09 -4.43 -11.36
N GLU A 174 -20.09 -5.62 -10.79
CA GLU A 174 -20.71 -6.80 -11.40
C GLU A 174 -22.24 -6.75 -11.28
#